data_1a61387de1d9aedfcf26c1730ca01e93
#
_entry.id   1a61387de1d9aedfcf26c1730ca01e93
#
_cell.length_a   1.000
_cell.length_b   1.000
_cell.length_c   1.000
_cell.angle_alpha   90.00
_cell.angle_beta   90.00
_cell.angle_gamma   90.00
#
_symmetry.space_group_name_H-M   'P 1'
#
loop_
_entity.id
_entity.type
_entity.pdbx_description
1 polymer ?
#
loop_
_entity_poly.entity_id
_entity_poly.type
_entity_poly.pdbx_seq_one_letter_code
_entity_poly.pdbx_strand_id
1 'polypeptide(L)'
;MSGLLAALWLVGLFAAAPALRTSKNYGVADRLRDGLILGVAIPFVLGFVHLLYPAACWAALFLLAVLGYLRDAPRVPVRNGERPRYLLAGALIAVAWPQLMRPLLDGDSLSYHLPNAAAWVQAHSLWMTATHYWWYPPASELFAAGLYAVASPYALPWCGLGALALMGFRIASWSRTRLGAPPLLADALAAATITAFPLAIQGATLQNDVWLAAFWLETLYWLSCEPSNAAIVRCAALTALLKPQGFLLSAIALGTFKARPRVWLAASLALALWIAHDALLWHGGGAAIFSGAGYWESTIVAHGLPAIGEFLRVTLFASPFALLAFLAAFFGPLIERKSRALGWAAGCAALAFFVLPFGYATAVAQLATGASLRFAAPAMAVGAVLLARPARRVSGIATALLVASTLFGIGVIFQIFWNDGSTHVALPIALVAAGVAAAAHRWRAHWLVPIAGAAAIVLATHLAARHPLDYYTDSLRVGNTAPGIYRWIATQRPRAVGGWGVRLGVINVLSPATHTVDLPDSASCAYA
;
A
#
# COMPACT_ATOMS: atom_id res chain seq x y z
N MET A 1 23.83 -0.16 -2.01
CA MET A 1 23.71 1.00 -1.08
C MET A 1 22.26 1.47 -0.92
N SER A 2 21.47 1.63 -1.99
CA SER A 2 20.07 2.08 -1.92
C SER A 2 19.16 1.22 -1.04
N GLY A 3 19.24 -0.10 -1.10
CA GLY A 3 18.45 -0.98 -0.24
C GLY A 3 18.75 -0.84 1.26
N LEU A 4 20.01 -0.57 1.61
CA LEU A 4 20.39 -0.30 3.00
C LEU A 4 19.80 1.04 3.49
N LEU A 5 19.87 2.09 2.67
CA LEU A 5 19.27 3.39 3.02
C LEU A 5 17.74 3.29 3.16
N ALA A 6 17.08 2.53 2.28
CA ALA A 6 15.66 2.26 2.41
C ALA A 6 15.32 1.51 3.71
N ALA A 7 16.09 0.46 4.04
CA ALA A 7 15.90 -0.27 5.29
C ALA A 7 16.11 0.62 6.51
N LEU A 8 17.17 1.45 6.52
CA LEU A 8 17.42 2.41 7.60
C LEU A 8 16.30 3.44 7.73
N TRP A 9 15.78 3.94 6.62
CA TRP A 9 14.64 4.85 6.62
C TRP A 9 13.40 4.20 7.25
N LEU A 10 13.03 2.99 6.83
CA LEU A 10 11.88 2.27 7.36
C LEU A 10 12.04 1.92 8.85
N VAL A 11 13.22 1.49 9.26
CA VAL A 11 13.55 1.24 10.67
C VAL A 11 13.49 2.55 11.47
N GLY A 12 13.99 3.65 10.91
CA GLY A 12 13.90 4.98 11.51
C GLY A 12 12.46 5.44 11.70
N LEU A 13 11.59 5.25 10.70
CA LEU A 13 10.15 5.54 10.81
C LEU A 13 9.49 4.71 11.93
N PHE A 14 9.82 3.43 12.02
CA PHE A 14 9.32 2.57 13.09
C PHE A 14 9.83 3.00 14.48
N ALA A 15 11.08 3.45 14.57
CA ALA A 15 11.65 4.00 15.80
C ALA A 15 11.05 5.37 16.18
N ALA A 16 10.73 6.21 15.20
CA ALA A 16 10.10 7.51 15.40
C ALA A 16 8.59 7.42 15.73
N ALA A 17 7.93 6.32 15.37
CA ALA A 17 6.49 6.13 15.54
C ALA A 17 5.95 6.45 16.96
N PRO A 18 6.66 6.16 18.08
CA PRO A 18 6.22 6.53 19.40
C PRO A 18 6.04 8.04 19.62
N ALA A 19 6.64 8.91 18.78
CA ALA A 19 6.37 10.35 18.82
C ALA A 19 4.89 10.69 18.62
N LEU A 20 4.15 9.82 17.90
CA LEU A 20 2.70 9.95 17.67
C LEU A 20 1.84 9.13 18.64
N ARG A 21 2.44 8.46 19.63
CA ARG A 21 1.73 7.55 20.54
C ARG A 21 0.56 8.23 21.23
N THR A 22 -0.62 7.59 21.16
CA THR A 22 -1.87 8.06 21.79
C THR A 22 -2.51 7.01 22.71
N SER A 23 -2.03 5.78 22.70
CA SER A 23 -2.58 4.68 23.49
C SER A 23 -1.53 4.12 24.46
N LYS A 24 -1.98 3.65 25.63
CA LYS A 24 -1.13 2.90 26.56
C LYS A 24 -0.76 1.52 26.00
N ASN A 25 -1.65 0.91 25.22
CA ASN A 25 -1.47 -0.41 24.59
C ASN A 25 -0.91 -0.24 23.17
N TYR A 26 0.35 0.18 23.07
CA TYR A 26 1.00 0.52 21.81
C TYR A 26 1.77 -0.69 21.26
N GLY A 27 1.17 -1.38 20.28
CA GLY A 27 1.71 -2.61 19.68
C GLY A 27 2.41 -2.40 18.34
N VAL A 28 2.82 -3.51 17.69
CA VAL A 28 3.50 -3.49 16.39
C VAL A 28 2.65 -2.83 15.30
N ALA A 29 1.36 -3.15 15.23
CA ALA A 29 0.46 -2.53 14.25
C ALA A 29 0.38 -1.00 14.43
N ASP A 30 0.38 -0.51 15.70
CA ASP A 30 0.34 0.92 15.98
C ASP A 30 1.65 1.61 15.58
N ARG A 31 2.80 0.96 15.79
CA ARG A 31 4.11 1.45 15.35
C ARG A 31 4.20 1.50 13.82
N LEU A 32 3.72 0.47 13.13
CA LEU A 32 3.65 0.46 11.67
C LEU A 32 2.76 1.59 11.14
N ARG A 33 1.55 1.73 11.69
CA ARG A 33 0.63 2.81 11.33
C ARG A 33 1.27 4.18 11.49
N ASP A 34 1.79 4.47 12.68
CA ASP A 34 2.34 5.79 12.99
C ASP A 34 3.64 6.04 12.21
N GLY A 35 4.45 5.01 11.96
CA GLY A 35 5.63 5.09 11.09
C GLY A 35 5.24 5.44 9.64
N LEU A 36 4.23 4.78 9.08
CA LEU A 36 3.74 5.09 7.73
C LEU A 36 3.15 6.51 7.66
N ILE A 37 2.42 6.95 8.69
CA ILE A 37 1.92 8.34 8.79
C ILE A 37 3.09 9.34 8.78
N LEU A 38 4.15 9.09 9.55
CA LEU A 38 5.35 9.94 9.53
C LEU A 38 6.05 9.92 8.18
N GLY A 39 6.11 8.76 7.52
CA GLY A 39 6.68 8.61 6.17
C GLY A 39 5.95 9.43 5.11
N VAL A 40 4.66 9.72 5.30
CA VAL A 40 3.87 10.66 4.47
C VAL A 40 4.02 12.10 4.95
N ALA A 41 3.95 12.34 6.26
CA ALA A 41 3.92 13.68 6.82
C ALA A 41 5.26 14.42 6.63
N ILE A 42 6.41 13.73 6.72
CA ILE A 42 7.72 14.35 6.52
C ILE A 42 7.84 14.95 5.11
N PRO A 43 7.65 14.19 4.01
CA PRO A 43 7.72 14.76 2.67
C PRO A 43 6.62 15.80 2.39
N PHE A 44 5.43 15.61 2.96
CA PHE A 44 4.35 16.58 2.84
C PHE A 44 4.77 17.94 3.38
N VAL A 45 5.22 18.01 4.64
CA VAL A 45 5.60 19.28 5.28
C VAL A 45 6.82 19.88 4.59
N LEU A 46 7.87 19.10 4.38
CA LEU A 46 9.10 19.58 3.76
C LEU A 46 8.87 20.07 2.33
N GLY A 47 8.05 19.35 1.54
CA GLY A 47 7.73 19.73 0.17
C GLY A 47 6.86 21.00 0.07
N PHE A 48 5.94 21.21 1.00
CA PHE A 48 5.17 22.46 1.07
C PHE A 48 6.03 23.69 1.33
N VAL A 49 7.13 23.55 2.08
CA VAL A 49 8.05 24.65 2.40
C VAL A 49 9.34 24.63 1.55
N HIS A 50 9.33 23.95 0.41
CA HIS A 50 10.47 23.84 -0.52
C HIS A 50 11.75 23.26 0.09
N LEU A 51 11.63 22.34 1.04
CA LEU A 51 12.77 21.72 1.75
C LEU A 51 12.83 20.20 1.56
N LEU A 52 12.25 19.65 0.48
CA LEU A 52 12.25 18.20 0.21
C LEU A 52 13.64 17.71 -0.26
N TYR A 53 14.64 17.90 0.59
CA TYR A 53 16.02 17.43 0.39
C TYR A 53 16.27 16.15 1.19
N PRO A 54 17.17 15.26 0.72
CA PRO A 54 17.56 14.05 1.48
C PRO A 54 18.00 14.37 2.91
N ALA A 55 18.86 15.37 3.08
CA ALA A 55 19.37 15.78 4.39
C ALA A 55 18.26 16.27 5.32
N ALA A 56 17.28 17.04 4.81
CA ALA A 56 16.15 17.52 5.60
C ALA A 56 15.22 16.36 6.01
N CYS A 57 14.99 15.39 5.11
CA CYS A 57 14.24 14.17 5.42
C CYS A 57 14.90 13.38 6.56
N TRP A 58 16.23 13.14 6.48
CA TRP A 58 16.96 12.44 7.54
C TRP A 58 16.97 13.22 8.85
N ALA A 59 17.16 14.54 8.82
CA ALA A 59 17.14 15.39 10.01
C ALA A 59 15.76 15.35 10.70
N ALA A 60 14.67 15.48 9.93
CA ALA A 60 13.30 15.39 10.46
C ALA A 60 13.05 14.01 11.09
N LEU A 61 13.45 12.93 10.41
CA LEU A 61 13.31 11.57 10.92
C LEU A 61 14.12 11.38 12.22
N PHE A 62 15.35 11.85 12.27
CA PHE A 62 16.21 11.77 13.46
C PHE A 62 15.57 12.49 14.66
N LEU A 63 15.11 13.72 14.47
CA LEU A 63 14.44 14.49 15.52
C LEU A 63 13.18 13.78 16.03
N LEU A 64 12.38 13.22 15.15
CA LEU A 64 11.19 12.44 15.52
C LEU A 64 11.55 11.12 16.21
N ALA A 65 12.65 10.48 15.82
CA ALA A 65 13.13 9.27 16.49
C ALA A 65 13.62 9.57 17.93
N VAL A 66 14.35 10.68 18.12
CA VAL A 66 14.74 11.16 19.46
C VAL A 66 13.50 11.46 20.30
N LEU A 67 12.51 12.17 19.74
CA LEU A 67 11.25 12.45 20.44
C LEU A 67 10.48 11.17 20.78
N GLY A 68 10.47 10.22 19.86
CA GLY A 68 9.88 8.89 20.07
C GLY A 68 10.56 8.15 21.20
N TYR A 69 11.90 8.14 21.22
CA TYR A 69 12.68 7.54 22.29
C TYR A 69 12.39 8.18 23.65
N LEU A 70 12.36 9.51 23.74
CA LEU A 70 12.07 10.22 24.98
C LEU A 70 10.65 9.94 25.52
N ARG A 71 9.68 9.70 24.62
CA ARG A 71 8.31 9.34 25.00
C ARG A 71 8.15 7.87 25.39
N ASP A 72 8.97 6.98 24.84
CA ASP A 72 8.88 5.53 25.03
C ASP A 72 9.91 5.01 26.05
N ALA A 73 10.80 5.91 26.58
CA ALA A 73 11.86 5.56 27.50
C ALA A 73 11.31 4.85 28.77
N PRO A 74 11.90 3.88 29.25
CA PRO A 74 11.91 2.41 29.24
C PRO A 74 10.68 1.79 29.93
N ARG A 75 9.48 1.95 29.41
CA ARG A 75 8.23 1.43 29.98
C ARG A 75 7.58 0.31 29.19
N VAL A 76 8.23 -0.24 28.20
CA VAL A 76 7.68 -1.39 27.50
C VAL A 76 8.26 -2.66 28.12
N PRO A 77 7.56 -3.28 29.09
CA PRO A 77 7.68 -4.71 29.17
C PRO A 77 7.14 -5.19 27.81
N VAL A 78 8.02 -5.72 26.96
CA VAL A 78 7.59 -6.68 25.93
C VAL A 78 6.65 -7.60 26.70
N ARG A 79 5.35 -7.48 26.45
CA ARG A 79 4.35 -8.30 27.17
C ARG A 79 4.75 -9.73 26.90
N ASN A 80 5.41 -10.36 27.86
CA ASN A 80 5.81 -11.75 27.83
C ASN A 80 4.55 -12.57 27.54
N GLY A 81 4.32 -12.96 26.28
CA GLY A 81 3.13 -13.66 25.85
C GLY A 81 2.66 -13.38 24.42
N GLU A 82 3.19 -12.39 23.69
CA GLU A 82 2.97 -12.33 22.25
C GLU A 82 3.81 -13.44 21.60
N ARG A 83 3.17 -14.57 21.35
CA ARG A 83 3.80 -15.64 20.55
C ARG A 83 4.16 -15.07 19.19
N PRO A 84 5.37 -15.35 18.66
CA PRO A 84 5.78 -14.88 17.35
C PRO A 84 4.74 -15.28 16.29
N ARG A 85 4.40 -14.34 15.41
CA ARG A 85 3.41 -14.54 14.35
C ARG A 85 4.08 -15.12 13.11
N TYR A 86 4.62 -16.34 13.25
CA TYR A 86 5.42 -16.98 12.20
C TYR A 86 4.67 -17.15 10.88
N LEU A 87 3.38 -17.53 10.93
CA LEU A 87 2.58 -17.72 9.71
C LEU A 87 2.41 -16.40 8.96
N LEU A 88 2.06 -15.32 9.67
CA LEU A 88 1.92 -13.99 9.08
C LEU A 88 3.26 -13.47 8.55
N ALA A 89 4.34 -13.63 9.32
CA ALA A 89 5.68 -13.21 8.90
C ALA A 89 6.14 -13.99 7.67
N GLY A 90 5.95 -15.32 7.65
CA GLY A 90 6.25 -16.16 6.50
C GLY A 90 5.46 -15.78 5.25
N ALA A 91 4.17 -15.48 5.40
CA ALA A 91 3.32 -15.01 4.31
C ALA A 91 3.78 -13.65 3.75
N LEU A 92 4.13 -12.68 4.64
CA LEU A 92 4.68 -11.39 4.23
C LEU A 92 6.00 -11.56 3.44
N ILE A 93 6.90 -12.40 3.93
CA ILE A 93 8.17 -12.67 3.25
C ILE A 93 7.89 -13.32 1.88
N ALA A 94 7.02 -14.32 1.82
CA ALA A 94 6.70 -15.03 0.58
C ALA A 94 6.05 -14.11 -0.47
N VAL A 95 5.22 -13.16 -0.07
CA VAL A 95 4.63 -12.15 -0.97
C VAL A 95 5.67 -11.10 -1.38
N ALA A 96 6.45 -10.61 -0.44
CA ALA A 96 7.42 -9.55 -0.66
C ALA A 96 8.56 -10.01 -1.59
N TRP A 97 9.06 -11.21 -1.34
CA TRP A 97 10.29 -11.71 -1.91
C TRP A 97 10.35 -11.64 -3.46
N PRO A 98 9.43 -12.27 -4.21
CA PRO A 98 9.51 -12.26 -5.67
C PRO A 98 9.30 -10.85 -6.26
N GLN A 99 8.65 -9.98 -5.51
CA GLN A 99 8.31 -8.63 -5.95
C GLN A 99 9.47 -7.64 -5.73
N LEU A 100 10.20 -7.77 -4.62
CA LEU A 100 11.34 -6.91 -4.31
C LEU A 100 12.55 -7.14 -5.19
N MET A 101 12.60 -8.28 -5.88
CA MET A 101 13.66 -8.63 -6.83
C MET A 101 13.55 -7.88 -8.16
N ARG A 102 12.55 -7.05 -8.34
CA ARG A 102 12.23 -6.39 -9.59
C ARG A 102 12.10 -4.89 -9.43
N PRO A 103 12.36 -4.13 -10.48
CA PRO A 103 11.90 -2.76 -10.56
C PRO A 103 10.37 -2.71 -10.63
N LEU A 104 9.79 -1.52 -10.46
CA LEU A 104 8.37 -1.29 -10.71
C LEU A 104 8.03 -1.61 -12.17
N LEU A 105 7.00 -2.43 -12.39
CA LEU A 105 6.57 -2.86 -13.72
C LEU A 105 5.11 -2.52 -14.03
N ASP A 106 4.33 -2.16 -13.02
CA ASP A 106 2.91 -1.87 -13.22
C ASP A 106 2.67 -0.49 -13.88
N GLY A 107 1.59 -0.44 -14.66
CA GLY A 107 1.30 0.72 -15.50
C GLY A 107 1.10 2.00 -14.70
N ASP A 108 0.29 1.95 -13.64
CA ASP A 108 -0.05 3.13 -12.86
C ASP A 108 1.17 3.69 -12.13
N SER A 109 1.98 2.81 -11.51
CA SER A 109 3.21 3.21 -10.84
C SER A 109 4.17 3.94 -11.79
N LEU A 110 4.30 3.46 -13.03
CA LEU A 110 5.23 4.02 -14.02
C LEU A 110 4.64 5.21 -14.79
N SER A 111 3.31 5.33 -14.87
CA SER A 111 2.67 6.40 -15.62
C SER A 111 2.56 7.71 -14.84
N TYR A 112 2.22 7.66 -13.54
CA TYR A 112 2.01 8.88 -12.76
C TYR A 112 2.50 8.84 -11.31
N HIS A 113 2.40 7.71 -10.58
CA HIS A 113 2.82 7.68 -9.18
C HIS A 113 4.31 7.99 -9.00
N LEU A 114 5.18 7.27 -9.72
CA LEU A 114 6.62 7.52 -9.67
C LEU A 114 7.02 8.85 -10.30
N PRO A 115 6.52 9.23 -11.49
CA PRO A 115 6.81 10.55 -12.06
C PRO A 115 6.45 11.71 -11.14
N ASN A 116 5.29 11.68 -10.46
CA ASN A 116 4.93 12.70 -9.48
C ASN A 116 5.94 12.75 -8.31
N ALA A 117 6.22 11.60 -7.70
CA ALA A 117 7.17 11.52 -6.59
C ALA A 117 8.58 12.00 -6.98
N ALA A 118 9.07 11.59 -8.17
CA ALA A 118 10.38 11.98 -8.69
C ALA A 118 10.45 13.48 -8.96
N ALA A 119 9.43 14.05 -9.59
CA ALA A 119 9.38 15.47 -9.90
C ALA A 119 9.39 16.34 -8.63
N TRP A 120 8.61 15.98 -7.61
CA TRP A 120 8.62 16.71 -6.33
C TRP A 120 9.99 16.67 -5.65
N VAL A 121 10.67 15.52 -5.67
CA VAL A 121 12.02 15.40 -5.10
C VAL A 121 13.03 16.18 -5.91
N GLN A 122 12.98 16.15 -7.24
CA GLN A 122 13.87 16.89 -8.11
C GLN A 122 13.68 18.42 -7.99
N ALA A 123 12.43 18.87 -7.79
CA ALA A 123 12.11 20.27 -7.54
C ALA A 123 12.29 20.68 -6.07
N HIS A 124 12.54 19.74 -5.17
CA HIS A 124 12.55 19.94 -3.72
C HIS A 124 11.26 20.54 -3.16
N SER A 125 10.13 20.36 -3.87
CA SER A 125 8.90 21.09 -3.64
C SER A 125 7.68 20.30 -4.13
N LEU A 126 6.53 20.49 -3.47
CA LEU A 126 5.23 20.02 -3.97
C LEU A 126 4.58 21.03 -4.92
N TRP A 127 5.07 22.29 -4.99
CA TRP A 127 4.47 23.36 -5.77
C TRP A 127 4.82 23.26 -7.26
N MET A 128 4.45 22.10 -7.85
CA MET A 128 4.64 21.84 -9.27
C MET A 128 3.67 20.80 -9.80
N THR A 129 3.37 20.89 -11.08
CA THR A 129 2.63 19.86 -11.82
C THR A 129 3.63 18.94 -12.53
N ALA A 130 3.48 17.63 -12.36
CA ALA A 130 4.42 16.65 -12.92
C ALA A 130 3.80 15.80 -14.03
N THR A 131 2.59 15.31 -13.81
CA THR A 131 1.83 14.50 -14.78
C THR A 131 0.40 15.01 -14.87
N HIS A 132 -0.41 14.48 -15.80
CA HIS A 132 -1.82 14.82 -15.89
C HIS A 132 -2.66 14.35 -14.67
N TYR A 133 -2.09 13.50 -13.80
CA TYR A 133 -2.70 13.08 -12.53
C TYR A 133 -2.07 13.74 -11.29
N TRP A 134 -1.34 14.86 -11.44
CA TRP A 134 -0.67 15.54 -10.33
C TRP A 134 -1.63 16.00 -9.19
N TRP A 135 -2.88 16.20 -9.52
CA TRP A 135 -3.95 16.63 -8.62
C TRP A 135 -4.57 15.49 -7.77
N TYR A 136 -4.20 14.23 -8.05
CA TYR A 136 -4.68 13.12 -7.22
C TYR A 136 -4.24 13.30 -5.76
N PRO A 137 -5.10 12.84 -4.77
CA PRO A 137 -4.69 12.80 -3.38
C PRO A 137 -3.37 12.03 -3.21
N PRO A 138 -2.32 12.62 -2.60
CA PRO A 138 -0.95 12.23 -2.85
C PRO A 138 -0.30 11.34 -1.78
N ALA A 139 -1.03 10.74 -0.84
CA ALA A 139 -0.40 10.17 0.35
C ALA A 139 0.58 9.02 0.03
N SER A 140 0.27 8.13 -0.92
CA SER A 140 1.19 7.06 -1.33
C SER A 140 2.40 7.60 -2.09
N GLU A 141 2.21 8.59 -2.94
CA GLU A 141 3.26 9.28 -3.69
C GLU A 141 4.18 10.09 -2.77
N LEU A 142 3.65 10.68 -1.71
CA LEU A 142 4.46 11.37 -0.70
C LEU A 142 5.36 10.40 0.06
N PHE A 143 4.83 9.23 0.44
CA PHE A 143 5.67 8.19 1.02
C PHE A 143 6.76 7.73 0.03
N ALA A 144 6.39 7.54 -1.24
CA ALA A 144 7.33 7.22 -2.30
C ALA A 144 8.37 8.32 -2.51
N ALA A 145 7.97 9.60 -2.48
CA ALA A 145 8.88 10.74 -2.58
C ALA A 145 9.90 10.75 -1.44
N GLY A 146 9.47 10.50 -0.19
CA GLY A 146 10.38 10.36 0.94
C GLY A 146 11.41 9.25 0.73
N LEU A 147 10.96 8.07 0.29
CA LEU A 147 11.84 6.94 0.03
C LEU A 147 12.78 7.18 -1.18
N TYR A 148 12.26 7.81 -2.24
CA TYR A 148 13.03 8.22 -3.41
C TYR A 148 14.14 9.22 -3.03
N ALA A 149 13.81 10.23 -2.21
CA ALA A 149 14.76 11.23 -1.76
C ALA A 149 15.93 10.62 -0.99
N VAL A 150 15.65 9.69 -0.05
CA VAL A 150 16.67 9.18 0.88
C VAL A 150 17.42 7.96 0.37
N ALA A 151 16.84 7.18 -0.55
CA ALA A 151 17.41 5.92 -1.00
C ALA A 151 17.65 5.87 -2.52
N SER A 152 16.65 5.73 -3.31
CA SER A 152 16.62 5.77 -4.78
C SER A 152 15.30 5.16 -5.30
N PRO A 153 15.02 5.26 -6.61
CA PRO A 153 13.86 4.60 -7.21
C PRO A 153 13.83 3.06 -7.06
N TYR A 154 14.98 2.43 -6.85
CA TYR A 154 15.06 0.98 -6.60
C TYR A 154 14.44 0.53 -5.27
N ALA A 155 14.24 1.44 -4.34
CA ALA A 155 13.62 1.16 -3.06
C ALA A 155 12.09 1.25 -3.09
N LEU A 156 11.51 1.78 -4.15
CA LEU A 156 10.08 2.05 -4.25
C LEU A 156 9.16 0.82 -4.17
N PRO A 157 9.57 -0.39 -4.62
CA PRO A 157 8.78 -1.60 -4.37
C PRO A 157 8.47 -1.87 -2.89
N TRP A 158 9.19 -1.25 -1.95
CA TRP A 158 8.92 -1.37 -0.52
C TRP A 158 7.69 -0.58 -0.03
N CYS A 159 7.20 0.39 -0.82
CA CYS A 159 6.10 1.27 -0.41
C CYS A 159 4.82 0.49 -0.07
N GLY A 160 4.35 -0.37 -0.96
CA GLY A 160 3.13 -1.15 -0.74
C GLY A 160 3.26 -2.19 0.38
N LEU A 161 4.46 -2.73 0.60
CA LEU A 161 4.70 -3.75 1.63
C LEU A 161 4.45 -3.24 3.05
N GLY A 162 4.75 -1.96 3.32
CA GLY A 162 4.45 -1.34 4.61
C GLY A 162 2.95 -1.34 4.92
N ALA A 163 2.13 -0.97 3.95
CA ALA A 163 0.68 -0.98 4.08
C ALA A 163 0.12 -2.41 4.20
N LEU A 164 0.65 -3.36 3.41
CA LEU A 164 0.28 -4.77 3.46
C LEU A 164 0.60 -5.38 4.84
N ALA A 165 1.78 -5.06 5.38
CA ALA A 165 2.19 -5.49 6.72
C ALA A 165 1.28 -4.88 7.80
N LEU A 166 1.00 -3.57 7.74
CA LEU A 166 0.07 -2.92 8.66
C LEU A 166 -1.30 -3.61 8.67
N MET A 167 -1.86 -3.86 7.48
CA MET A 167 -3.15 -4.54 7.34
C MET A 167 -3.12 -5.94 7.96
N GLY A 168 -2.10 -6.74 7.66
CA GLY A 168 -1.95 -8.09 8.22
C GLY A 168 -1.82 -8.08 9.76
N PHE A 169 -0.93 -7.24 10.31
CA PHE A 169 -0.77 -7.12 11.76
C PHE A 169 -2.03 -6.60 12.45
N ARG A 170 -2.77 -5.68 11.82
CA ARG A 170 -4.03 -5.18 12.38
C ARG A 170 -5.13 -6.24 12.36
N ILE A 171 -5.33 -6.97 11.26
CA ILE A 171 -6.30 -8.07 11.19
C ILE A 171 -6.01 -9.10 12.28
N ALA A 172 -4.76 -9.56 12.39
CA ALA A 172 -4.37 -10.55 13.40
C ALA A 172 -4.59 -10.02 14.83
N SER A 173 -4.20 -8.77 15.10
CA SER A 173 -4.37 -8.13 16.41
C SER A 173 -5.86 -7.96 16.77
N TRP A 174 -6.65 -7.41 15.86
CA TRP A 174 -8.08 -7.17 16.06
C TRP A 174 -8.85 -8.47 16.28
N SER A 175 -8.63 -9.46 15.41
CA SER A 175 -9.27 -10.78 15.53
C SER A 175 -8.96 -11.46 16.86
N ARG A 176 -7.72 -11.40 17.34
CA ARG A 176 -7.29 -11.99 18.60
C ARG A 176 -7.82 -11.24 19.82
N THR A 177 -7.57 -9.91 19.87
CA THR A 177 -7.76 -9.15 21.11
C THR A 177 -9.20 -8.74 21.34
N ARG A 178 -9.98 -8.52 20.29
CA ARG A 178 -11.35 -8.00 20.38
C ARG A 178 -12.41 -9.01 19.96
N LEU A 179 -12.08 -9.92 19.05
CA LEU A 179 -13.04 -10.93 18.59
C LEU A 179 -12.81 -12.30 19.24
N GLY A 180 -11.73 -12.44 19.99
CA GLY A 180 -11.41 -13.65 20.76
C GLY A 180 -11.04 -14.85 19.87
N ALA A 181 -10.50 -14.60 18.68
CA ALA A 181 -9.99 -15.67 17.83
C ALA A 181 -8.75 -16.32 18.45
N PRO A 182 -8.59 -17.66 18.39
CA PRO A 182 -7.34 -18.31 18.74
C PRO A 182 -6.15 -17.72 17.98
N PRO A 183 -4.95 -17.65 18.56
CA PRO A 183 -3.80 -16.99 17.92
C PRO A 183 -3.51 -17.46 16.50
N LEU A 184 -3.48 -18.77 16.28
CA LEU A 184 -3.22 -19.36 14.97
C LEU A 184 -4.31 -19.02 13.93
N LEU A 185 -5.58 -19.01 14.33
CA LEU A 185 -6.69 -18.60 13.49
C LEU A 185 -6.58 -17.13 13.10
N ALA A 186 -6.22 -16.26 14.04
CA ALA A 186 -6.05 -14.83 13.78
C ALA A 186 -4.90 -14.58 12.80
N ASP A 187 -3.78 -15.28 12.96
CA ASP A 187 -2.64 -15.19 12.06
C ASP A 187 -2.96 -15.79 10.68
N ALA A 188 -3.73 -16.87 10.60
CA ALA A 188 -4.17 -17.48 9.35
C ALA A 188 -5.14 -16.56 8.58
N LEU A 189 -6.07 -15.88 9.26
CA LEU A 189 -6.92 -14.85 8.64
C LEU A 189 -6.10 -13.71 8.04
N ALA A 190 -5.13 -13.22 8.79
CA ALA A 190 -4.23 -12.16 8.32
C ALA A 190 -3.38 -12.64 7.14
N ALA A 191 -2.78 -13.83 7.23
CA ALA A 191 -1.96 -14.42 6.17
C ALA A 191 -2.77 -14.64 4.89
N ALA A 192 -3.96 -15.24 4.98
CA ALA A 192 -4.85 -15.45 3.84
C ALA A 192 -5.28 -14.11 3.19
N THR A 193 -5.44 -13.04 3.99
CA THR A 193 -5.78 -11.72 3.45
C THR A 193 -4.63 -11.13 2.65
N ILE A 194 -3.43 -11.08 3.21
CA ILE A 194 -2.28 -10.43 2.54
C ILE A 194 -1.76 -11.24 1.35
N THR A 195 -2.03 -12.54 1.28
CA THR A 195 -1.68 -13.40 0.16
C THR A 195 -2.79 -13.49 -0.89
N ALA A 196 -3.98 -12.95 -0.62
CA ALA A 196 -5.05 -12.86 -1.59
C ALA A 196 -4.58 -12.03 -2.80
N PHE A 197 -4.70 -12.59 -4.02
CA PHE A 197 -4.14 -12.03 -5.25
C PHE A 197 -4.38 -10.52 -5.43
N PRO A 198 -5.62 -9.98 -5.24
CA PRO A 198 -5.88 -8.55 -5.45
C PRO A 198 -5.10 -7.63 -4.51
N LEU A 199 -4.69 -8.13 -3.35
CA LEU A 199 -3.91 -7.39 -2.34
C LEU A 199 -2.42 -7.67 -2.48
N ALA A 200 -2.06 -8.94 -2.63
CA ALA A 200 -0.67 -9.40 -2.69
C ALA A 200 0.12 -8.77 -3.84
N ILE A 201 -0.49 -8.67 -5.03
CA ILE A 201 0.16 -8.12 -6.23
C ILE A 201 0.51 -6.63 -6.10
N GLN A 202 -0.17 -5.92 -5.21
CA GLN A 202 0.09 -4.50 -4.95
C GLN A 202 1.21 -4.27 -3.92
N GLY A 203 1.69 -5.34 -3.27
CA GLY A 203 2.69 -5.23 -2.21
C GLY A 203 4.00 -4.56 -2.65
N ALA A 204 4.37 -4.66 -3.92
CA ALA A 204 5.57 -4.02 -4.46
C ALA A 204 5.26 -3.05 -5.61
N THR A 205 4.15 -2.36 -5.54
CA THR A 205 3.76 -1.29 -6.45
C THR A 205 3.61 0.02 -5.69
N LEU A 206 3.46 1.13 -6.43
CA LEU A 206 3.08 2.43 -5.86
C LEU A 206 1.57 2.63 -5.86
N GLN A 207 0.80 1.61 -6.25
CA GLN A 207 -0.65 1.68 -6.25
C GLN A 207 -1.18 1.92 -4.84
N ASN A 208 -2.17 2.78 -4.73
CA ASN A 208 -2.66 3.26 -3.45
C ASN A 208 -3.82 2.43 -2.85
N ASP A 209 -4.29 1.37 -3.52
CA ASP A 209 -5.46 0.61 -3.04
C ASP A 209 -5.18 -0.22 -1.79
N VAL A 210 -3.98 -0.81 -1.66
CA VAL A 210 -3.57 -1.52 -0.44
C VAL A 210 -3.38 -0.56 0.73
N TRP A 211 -2.88 0.66 0.47
CA TRP A 211 -2.79 1.73 1.45
C TRP A 211 -4.18 2.16 1.92
N LEU A 212 -5.09 2.34 0.96
CA LEU A 212 -6.47 2.68 1.23
C LEU A 212 -7.15 1.63 2.12
N ALA A 213 -6.97 0.35 1.80
CA ALA A 213 -7.51 -0.75 2.60
C ALA A 213 -6.93 -0.77 4.02
N ALA A 214 -5.62 -0.57 4.18
CA ALA A 214 -4.94 -0.57 5.46
C ALA A 214 -5.39 0.59 6.35
N PHE A 215 -5.42 1.82 5.83
CA PHE A 215 -5.77 3.01 6.63
C PHE A 215 -7.26 3.14 6.89
N TRP A 216 -8.10 2.67 5.98
CA TRP A 216 -9.52 2.55 6.27
C TRP A 216 -9.82 1.51 7.36
N LEU A 217 -9.13 0.36 7.32
CA LEU A 217 -9.21 -0.65 8.38
C LEU A 217 -8.74 -0.08 9.74
N GLU A 218 -7.67 0.71 9.77
CA GLU A 218 -7.21 1.42 10.95
C GLU A 218 -8.25 2.41 11.47
N THR A 219 -8.88 3.18 10.58
CA THR A 219 -9.96 4.11 10.95
C THR A 219 -11.10 3.36 11.65
N LEU A 220 -11.55 2.24 11.07
CA LEU A 220 -12.61 1.41 11.67
C LEU A 220 -12.18 0.78 13.00
N TYR A 221 -10.93 0.35 13.13
CA TYR A 221 -10.40 -0.20 14.38
C TYR A 221 -10.48 0.83 15.51
N TRP A 222 -9.99 2.05 15.26
CA TRP A 222 -9.97 3.11 16.29
C TRP A 222 -11.37 3.61 16.63
N LEU A 223 -12.29 3.63 15.68
CA LEU A 223 -13.71 3.93 15.93
C LEU A 223 -14.40 2.84 16.75
N SER A 224 -14.04 1.57 16.53
CA SER A 224 -14.73 0.42 17.13
C SER A 224 -14.18 -0.01 18.49
N CYS A 225 -12.87 0.10 18.69
CA CYS A 225 -12.18 -0.62 19.75
C CYS A 225 -11.50 0.27 20.78
N GLU A 226 -10.89 1.35 20.37
CA GLU A 226 -10.11 2.24 21.23
C GLU A 226 -10.29 3.69 20.78
N PRO A 227 -11.40 4.35 21.15
CA PRO A 227 -11.76 5.67 20.63
C PRO A 227 -10.75 6.73 21.08
N SER A 228 -9.67 6.88 20.29
CA SER A 228 -8.71 7.98 20.38
C SER A 228 -8.97 8.95 19.24
N ASN A 229 -9.50 10.15 19.56
CA ASN A 229 -9.80 11.15 18.54
C ASN A 229 -8.58 11.45 17.65
N ALA A 230 -7.38 11.53 18.23
CA ALA A 230 -6.16 11.82 17.48
C ALA A 230 -5.79 10.68 16.52
N ALA A 231 -5.95 9.41 16.91
CA ALA A 231 -5.71 8.27 16.03
C ALA A 231 -6.76 8.19 14.92
N ILE A 232 -8.05 8.39 15.26
CA ILE A 232 -9.14 8.43 14.28
C ILE A 232 -8.89 9.52 13.24
N VAL A 233 -8.58 10.74 13.68
CA VAL A 233 -8.30 11.89 12.79
C VAL A 233 -7.16 11.56 11.83
N ARG A 234 -6.03 11.06 12.33
CA ARG A 234 -4.87 10.74 11.49
C ARG A 234 -5.17 9.65 10.47
N CYS A 235 -5.84 8.56 10.90
CA CYS A 235 -6.18 7.47 9.99
C CYS A 235 -7.21 7.90 8.94
N ALA A 236 -8.26 8.61 9.34
CA ALA A 236 -9.29 9.09 8.43
C ALA A 236 -8.75 10.16 7.46
N ALA A 237 -7.89 11.07 7.93
CA ALA A 237 -7.23 12.05 7.09
C ALA A 237 -6.33 11.38 6.04
N LEU A 238 -5.53 10.40 6.45
CA LEU A 238 -4.67 9.69 5.51
C LEU A 238 -5.50 8.86 4.52
N THR A 239 -6.56 8.19 4.97
CA THR A 239 -7.51 7.50 4.09
C THR A 239 -8.05 8.44 3.00
N ALA A 240 -8.46 9.66 3.39
CA ALA A 240 -8.99 10.66 2.45
C ALA A 240 -7.93 11.19 1.48
N LEU A 241 -6.65 11.25 1.91
CA LEU A 241 -5.51 11.68 1.09
C LEU A 241 -4.92 10.61 0.18
N LEU A 242 -5.44 9.37 0.21
CA LEU A 242 -4.91 8.30 -0.63
C LEU A 242 -5.54 8.27 -2.01
N LYS A 243 -6.84 8.59 -2.10
CA LYS A 243 -7.61 8.45 -3.34
C LYS A 243 -8.96 9.16 -3.19
N PRO A 244 -9.63 9.62 -4.26
CA PRO A 244 -10.98 10.17 -4.15
C PRO A 244 -11.96 9.23 -3.44
N GLN A 245 -11.88 7.91 -3.69
CA GLN A 245 -12.67 6.90 -2.97
C GLN A 245 -12.37 6.87 -1.46
N GLY A 246 -11.18 7.27 -1.05
CA GLY A 246 -10.78 7.35 0.36
C GLY A 246 -11.57 8.39 1.14
N PHE A 247 -11.93 9.50 0.50
CA PHE A 247 -12.84 10.49 1.10
C PHE A 247 -14.21 9.86 1.38
N LEU A 248 -14.79 9.14 0.41
CA LEU A 248 -16.07 8.44 0.59
C LEU A 248 -15.99 7.42 1.72
N LEU A 249 -14.94 6.60 1.74
CA LEU A 249 -14.74 5.59 2.79
C LEU A 249 -14.56 6.23 4.18
N SER A 250 -13.81 7.32 4.28
CA SER A 250 -13.68 8.08 5.53
C SER A 250 -15.03 8.61 5.98
N ALA A 251 -15.83 9.16 5.07
CA ALA A 251 -17.17 9.65 5.36
C ALA A 251 -18.10 8.52 5.83
N ILE A 252 -18.06 7.35 5.16
CA ILE A 252 -18.82 6.16 5.59
C ILE A 252 -18.42 5.76 7.01
N ALA A 253 -17.12 5.65 7.31
CA ALA A 253 -16.65 5.27 8.63
C ALA A 253 -17.10 6.26 9.71
N LEU A 254 -16.78 7.55 9.51
CA LEU A 254 -17.13 8.60 10.50
C LEU A 254 -18.64 8.73 10.68
N GLY A 255 -19.43 8.61 9.61
CA GLY A 255 -20.90 8.71 9.64
C GLY A 255 -21.55 7.54 10.35
N THR A 256 -21.18 6.30 10.01
CA THR A 256 -21.76 5.09 10.64
C THR A 256 -21.47 5.01 12.13
N PHE A 257 -20.30 5.50 12.57
CA PHE A 257 -19.92 5.57 13.99
C PHE A 257 -20.34 6.87 14.68
N LYS A 258 -21.03 7.78 13.98
CA LYS A 258 -21.50 9.07 14.51
C LYS A 258 -20.37 9.86 15.18
N ALA A 259 -19.23 9.95 14.49
CA ALA A 259 -18.07 10.68 14.98
C ALA A 259 -18.41 12.16 15.23
N ARG A 260 -17.77 12.75 16.25
CA ARG A 260 -18.01 14.16 16.64
C ARG A 260 -17.62 15.10 15.49
N PRO A 261 -18.34 16.26 15.30
CA PRO A 261 -18.05 17.20 14.21
C PRO A 261 -16.58 17.67 14.16
N ARG A 262 -15.96 17.86 15.33
CA ARG A 262 -14.53 18.21 15.40
C ARG A 262 -13.59 17.17 14.79
N VAL A 263 -13.97 15.89 14.85
CA VAL A 263 -13.19 14.80 14.24
C VAL A 263 -13.33 14.85 12.72
N TRP A 264 -14.54 15.11 12.23
CA TRP A 264 -14.79 15.32 10.81
C TRP A 264 -13.97 16.49 10.27
N LEU A 265 -14.06 17.66 10.93
CA LEU A 265 -13.33 18.86 10.51
C LEU A 265 -11.82 18.61 10.48
N ALA A 266 -11.28 18.03 11.55
CA ALA A 266 -9.84 17.76 11.64
C ALA A 266 -9.36 16.70 10.63
N ALA A 267 -10.16 15.65 10.35
CA ALA A 267 -9.83 14.65 9.36
C ALA A 267 -9.87 15.22 7.93
N SER A 268 -10.78 16.16 7.65
CA SER A 268 -10.90 16.80 6.33
C SER A 268 -9.84 17.87 6.05
N LEU A 269 -9.15 18.36 7.09
CA LEU A 269 -8.20 19.47 6.95
C LEU A 269 -7.05 19.18 5.98
N ALA A 270 -6.46 17.98 6.06
CA ALA A 270 -5.35 17.61 5.21
C ALA A 270 -5.77 17.52 3.73
N LEU A 271 -6.95 16.97 3.45
CA LEU A 271 -7.52 16.97 2.11
C LEU A 271 -7.88 18.38 1.64
N ALA A 272 -8.43 19.23 2.51
CA ALA A 272 -8.75 20.61 2.18
C ALA A 272 -7.49 21.42 1.85
N LEU A 273 -6.38 21.19 2.57
CA LEU A 273 -5.08 21.80 2.25
C LEU A 273 -4.57 21.33 0.89
N TRP A 274 -4.72 20.04 0.55
CA TRP A 274 -4.33 19.54 -0.75
C TRP A 274 -5.19 20.13 -1.87
N ILE A 275 -6.51 20.18 -1.71
CA ILE A 275 -7.42 20.80 -2.68
C ILE A 275 -7.09 22.29 -2.87
N ALA A 276 -6.78 23.01 -1.79
CA ALA A 276 -6.37 24.42 -1.87
C ALA A 276 -5.04 24.58 -2.61
N HIS A 277 -4.06 23.71 -2.35
CA HIS A 277 -2.81 23.65 -3.08
C HIS A 277 -3.05 23.42 -4.59
N ASP A 278 -3.88 22.44 -4.95
CA ASP A 278 -4.21 22.15 -6.33
C ASP A 278 -4.91 23.33 -7.00
N ALA A 279 -5.85 23.98 -6.30
CA ALA A 279 -6.55 25.16 -6.82
C ALA A 279 -5.59 26.34 -7.09
N LEU A 280 -4.53 26.48 -6.28
CA LEU A 280 -3.52 27.52 -6.46
C LEU A 280 -2.58 27.22 -7.64
N LEU A 281 -2.27 25.95 -7.89
CA LEU A 281 -1.45 25.53 -9.02
C LEU A 281 -2.23 25.51 -10.34
N TRP A 282 -3.53 25.38 -10.27
CA TRP A 282 -4.36 25.14 -11.43
C TRP A 282 -4.86 26.44 -12.08
N HIS A 283 -4.17 26.89 -13.07
CA HIS A 283 -4.55 28.08 -13.86
C HIS A 283 -5.72 27.81 -14.83
N GLY A 284 -6.80 27.14 -14.40
CA GLY A 284 -8.06 27.13 -15.15
C GLY A 284 -8.65 25.78 -15.58
N GLY A 285 -8.23 24.65 -15.05
CA GLY A 285 -8.64 23.33 -15.54
C GLY A 285 -9.56 22.46 -14.63
N GLY A 286 -10.00 22.96 -13.46
CA GLY A 286 -10.69 22.19 -12.40
C GLY A 286 -11.97 21.45 -12.78
N ALA A 287 -12.63 21.85 -13.84
CA ALA A 287 -13.86 21.19 -14.30
C ALA A 287 -13.64 19.77 -14.86
N ALA A 288 -12.43 19.46 -15.34
CA ALA A 288 -12.14 18.15 -15.93
C ALA A 288 -12.13 17.00 -14.92
N ILE A 289 -11.87 17.28 -13.62
CA ILE A 289 -11.89 16.27 -12.55
C ILE A 289 -13.29 15.68 -12.35
N PHE A 290 -14.31 16.50 -12.55
CA PHE A 290 -15.70 16.15 -12.32
C PHE A 290 -16.53 16.03 -13.61
N SER A 291 -15.94 16.24 -14.79
CA SER A 291 -16.61 16.07 -16.08
C SER A 291 -16.75 14.58 -16.44
N GLY A 292 -17.40 13.83 -15.56
CA GLY A 292 -17.49 12.38 -15.60
C GLY A 292 -18.38 11.76 -16.67
N ALA A 293 -18.45 12.32 -17.87
CA ALA A 293 -19.32 11.83 -18.93
C ALA A 293 -19.02 10.40 -19.43
N GLY A 294 -17.98 9.74 -18.99
CA GLY A 294 -17.71 8.33 -19.30
C GLY A 294 -17.57 7.44 -18.06
N TYR A 295 -17.55 8.03 -16.86
CA TYR A 295 -17.27 7.26 -15.65
C TYR A 295 -18.40 6.30 -15.26
N TRP A 296 -19.65 6.65 -15.53
CA TRP A 296 -20.79 5.78 -15.22
C TRP A 296 -20.70 4.44 -15.97
N GLU A 297 -20.32 4.47 -17.24
CA GLU A 297 -20.15 3.27 -18.07
C GLU A 297 -19.05 2.34 -17.58
N SER A 298 -18.12 2.84 -16.77
CA SER A 298 -17.06 2.01 -16.16
C SER A 298 -17.46 1.39 -14.82
N THR A 299 -18.69 1.61 -14.32
CA THR A 299 -19.16 1.03 -13.06
C THR A 299 -19.78 -0.35 -13.28
N ILE A 300 -19.75 -1.20 -12.24
CA ILE A 300 -20.42 -2.52 -12.29
C ILE A 300 -21.92 -2.35 -12.43
N VAL A 301 -22.51 -1.36 -11.75
CA VAL A 301 -23.96 -1.12 -11.78
C VAL A 301 -24.46 -0.81 -13.19
N ALA A 302 -23.68 -0.06 -13.99
CA ALA A 302 -24.05 0.27 -15.36
C ALA A 302 -24.19 -0.97 -16.27
N HIS A 303 -23.45 -2.05 -15.96
CA HIS A 303 -23.45 -3.30 -16.73
C HIS A 303 -24.26 -4.43 -16.08
N GLY A 304 -24.80 -4.21 -14.89
CA GLY A 304 -25.73 -5.11 -14.21
C GLY A 304 -25.20 -6.52 -13.94
N LEU A 305 -26.06 -7.52 -14.11
CA LEU A 305 -25.76 -8.92 -13.78
C LEU A 305 -24.53 -9.50 -14.51
N PRO A 306 -24.23 -9.19 -15.79
CA PRO A 306 -23.03 -9.68 -16.45
C PRO A 306 -21.74 -9.24 -15.75
N ALA A 307 -21.65 -7.97 -15.32
CA ALA A 307 -20.47 -7.48 -14.61
C ALA A 307 -20.36 -8.06 -13.20
N ILE A 308 -21.49 -8.25 -12.51
CA ILE A 308 -21.52 -8.93 -11.21
C ILE A 308 -21.07 -10.39 -11.37
N GLY A 309 -21.58 -11.11 -12.36
CA GLY A 309 -21.17 -12.48 -12.67
C GLY A 309 -19.69 -12.60 -12.97
N GLU A 310 -19.13 -11.68 -13.75
CA GLU A 310 -17.71 -11.63 -14.06
C GLU A 310 -16.86 -11.31 -12.82
N PHE A 311 -17.27 -10.37 -11.97
CA PHE A 311 -16.62 -10.10 -10.69
C PHE A 311 -16.57 -11.34 -9.81
N LEU A 312 -17.68 -12.04 -9.64
CA LEU A 312 -17.74 -13.26 -8.83
C LEU A 312 -16.83 -14.35 -9.40
N ARG A 313 -16.89 -14.56 -10.73
CA ARG A 313 -16.08 -15.56 -11.45
C ARG A 313 -14.58 -15.27 -11.28
N VAL A 314 -14.16 -14.07 -11.64
CA VAL A 314 -12.72 -13.72 -11.61
C VAL A 314 -12.18 -13.70 -10.18
N THR A 315 -12.96 -13.18 -9.22
CA THR A 315 -12.53 -13.16 -7.81
C THR A 315 -12.43 -14.58 -7.25
N LEU A 316 -13.37 -15.46 -7.57
CA LEU A 316 -13.33 -16.85 -7.12
C LEU A 316 -12.08 -17.58 -7.64
N PHE A 317 -11.74 -17.42 -8.92
CA PHE A 317 -10.58 -18.08 -9.52
C PHE A 317 -9.24 -17.45 -9.08
N ALA A 318 -9.21 -16.12 -8.93
CA ALA A 318 -8.00 -15.43 -8.48
C ALA A 318 -7.70 -15.64 -7.00
N SER A 319 -8.74 -15.66 -6.15
CA SER A 319 -8.62 -15.84 -4.70
C SER A 319 -9.98 -16.15 -4.07
N PRO A 320 -10.31 -17.44 -3.82
CA PRO A 320 -11.56 -17.83 -3.15
C PRO A 320 -11.75 -17.12 -1.80
N PHE A 321 -10.65 -16.93 -1.06
CA PHE A 321 -10.71 -16.22 0.21
C PHE A 321 -11.06 -14.74 0.05
N ALA A 322 -10.56 -14.06 -0.98
CA ALA A 322 -10.91 -12.67 -1.26
C ALA A 322 -12.41 -12.51 -1.51
N LEU A 323 -13.01 -13.45 -2.28
CA LEU A 323 -14.44 -13.48 -2.48
C LEU A 323 -15.20 -13.69 -1.17
N LEU A 324 -14.80 -14.65 -0.35
CA LEU A 324 -15.42 -14.91 0.95
C LEU A 324 -15.33 -13.68 1.87
N ALA A 325 -14.19 -13.01 1.91
CA ALA A 325 -14.01 -11.80 2.69
C ALA A 325 -14.87 -10.64 2.16
N PHE A 326 -14.95 -10.46 0.83
CA PHE A 326 -15.83 -9.48 0.23
C PHE A 326 -17.31 -9.73 0.57
N LEU A 327 -17.77 -10.97 0.45
CA LEU A 327 -19.14 -11.35 0.82
C LEU A 327 -19.40 -11.15 2.31
N ALA A 328 -18.42 -11.43 3.18
CA ALA A 328 -18.53 -11.15 4.60
C ALA A 328 -18.67 -9.65 4.90
N ALA A 329 -18.02 -8.78 4.14
CA ALA A 329 -18.23 -7.34 4.23
C ALA A 329 -19.63 -6.94 3.72
N PHE A 330 -20.03 -7.45 2.57
CA PHE A 330 -21.35 -7.17 1.97
C PHE A 330 -22.49 -7.53 2.92
N PHE A 331 -22.44 -8.71 3.54
CA PHE A 331 -23.37 -9.16 4.55
C PHE A 331 -23.01 -8.71 5.97
N GLY A 332 -22.10 -7.74 6.11
CA GLY A 332 -21.63 -7.21 7.39
C GLY A 332 -22.75 -6.84 8.37
N PRO A 333 -23.82 -6.14 7.95
CA PRO A 333 -24.95 -5.80 8.83
C PRO A 333 -25.64 -7.01 9.46
N LEU A 334 -25.62 -8.17 8.80
CA LEU A 334 -26.21 -9.43 9.28
C LEU A 334 -25.24 -10.22 10.17
N ILE A 335 -23.95 -10.17 9.85
CA ILE A 335 -22.88 -10.91 10.55
C ILE A 335 -22.54 -10.23 11.88
N GLU A 336 -22.37 -8.89 11.87
CA GLU A 336 -21.88 -8.11 12.99
C GLU A 336 -23.02 -7.45 13.77
N ARG A 337 -23.79 -8.25 14.50
CA ARG A 337 -24.93 -7.76 15.29
C ARG A 337 -24.54 -6.95 16.53
N LYS A 338 -23.33 -7.19 17.10
CA LYS A 338 -22.87 -6.50 18.32
C LYS A 338 -22.40 -5.08 18.03
N SER A 339 -21.71 -4.87 16.90
CA SER A 339 -21.27 -3.55 16.42
C SER A 339 -21.94 -3.26 15.10
N ARG A 340 -23.21 -2.84 15.15
CA ARG A 340 -23.98 -2.52 13.94
C ARG A 340 -23.25 -1.50 13.05
N ALA A 341 -22.57 -0.51 13.66
CA ALA A 341 -21.81 0.49 12.92
C ALA A 341 -20.70 -0.15 12.07
N LEU A 342 -19.94 -1.10 12.61
CA LEU A 342 -18.91 -1.82 11.87
C LEU A 342 -19.52 -2.64 10.71
N GLY A 343 -20.61 -3.35 10.98
CA GLY A 343 -21.33 -4.12 9.95
C GLY A 343 -21.81 -3.22 8.81
N TRP A 344 -22.42 -2.10 9.14
CA TRP A 344 -22.89 -1.12 8.13
C TRP A 344 -21.72 -0.48 7.37
N ALA A 345 -20.64 -0.08 8.05
CA ALA A 345 -19.47 0.45 7.36
C ALA A 345 -18.90 -0.54 6.34
N ALA A 346 -18.78 -1.83 6.74
CA ALA A 346 -18.32 -2.89 5.84
C ALA A 346 -19.27 -3.08 4.64
N GLY A 347 -20.57 -3.16 4.88
CA GLY A 347 -21.59 -3.31 3.83
C GLY A 347 -21.59 -2.12 2.86
N CYS A 348 -21.51 -0.90 3.37
CA CYS A 348 -21.41 0.31 2.55
C CYS A 348 -20.14 0.34 1.70
N ALA A 349 -18.99 -0.12 2.22
CA ALA A 349 -17.76 -0.20 1.44
C ALA A 349 -17.87 -1.24 0.31
N ALA A 350 -18.50 -2.38 0.57
CA ALA A 350 -18.74 -3.39 -0.46
C ALA A 350 -19.74 -2.89 -1.53
N LEU A 351 -20.78 -2.15 -1.13
CA LEU A 351 -21.72 -1.51 -2.05
C LEU A 351 -21.05 -0.40 -2.86
N ALA A 352 -20.20 0.42 -2.23
CA ALA A 352 -19.45 1.48 -2.91
C ALA A 352 -18.60 0.92 -4.06
N PHE A 353 -18.03 -0.27 -3.91
CA PHE A 353 -17.30 -0.94 -4.99
C PHE A 353 -18.11 -1.08 -6.28
N PHE A 354 -19.42 -1.36 -6.20
CA PHE A 354 -20.26 -1.53 -7.38
C PHE A 354 -20.59 -0.23 -8.12
N VAL A 355 -20.52 0.90 -7.42
CA VAL A 355 -20.84 2.23 -7.99
C VAL A 355 -19.59 3.07 -8.28
N LEU A 356 -18.40 2.62 -7.87
CA LEU A 356 -17.15 3.31 -8.17
C LEU A 356 -16.74 3.05 -9.63
N PRO A 357 -16.29 4.07 -10.36
CA PRO A 357 -15.78 3.93 -11.71
C PRO A 357 -14.40 3.25 -11.72
N PHE A 358 -14.16 2.37 -12.68
CA PHE A 358 -12.91 1.65 -12.85
C PHE A 358 -11.95 2.30 -13.87
N GLY A 359 -12.32 3.42 -14.48
CA GLY A 359 -11.54 4.11 -15.50
C GLY A 359 -12.29 4.21 -16.84
N TYR A 360 -11.56 4.24 -17.95
CA TYR A 360 -12.12 4.52 -19.28
C TYR A 360 -12.66 3.29 -20.02
N ALA A 361 -12.35 2.08 -19.57
CA ALA A 361 -12.87 0.85 -20.15
C ALA A 361 -14.15 0.38 -19.46
N THR A 362 -14.94 -0.47 -20.11
CA THR A 362 -16.13 -1.07 -19.48
C THR A 362 -15.73 -1.90 -18.24
N ALA A 363 -16.59 -1.89 -17.22
CA ALA A 363 -16.35 -2.66 -16.00
C ALA A 363 -16.08 -4.16 -16.29
N VAL A 364 -16.81 -4.74 -17.24
CA VAL A 364 -16.66 -6.16 -17.64
C VAL A 364 -15.27 -6.43 -18.19
N ALA A 365 -14.77 -5.60 -19.11
CA ALA A 365 -13.44 -5.75 -19.70
C ALA A 365 -12.33 -5.58 -18.66
N GLN A 366 -12.47 -4.64 -17.75
CA GLN A 366 -11.49 -4.43 -16.67
C GLN A 366 -11.50 -5.54 -15.64
N LEU A 367 -12.67 -6.06 -15.27
CA LEU A 367 -12.78 -7.19 -14.35
C LEU A 367 -12.18 -8.46 -14.93
N ALA A 368 -12.34 -8.70 -16.25
CA ALA A 368 -11.80 -9.88 -16.92
C ALA A 368 -10.26 -9.99 -16.79
N THR A 369 -9.56 -8.86 -16.67
CA THR A 369 -8.10 -8.85 -16.42
C THR A 369 -7.72 -9.12 -14.96
N GLY A 370 -8.68 -9.09 -14.03
CA GLY A 370 -8.44 -9.18 -12.58
C GLY A 370 -7.81 -7.93 -11.96
N ALA A 371 -7.34 -6.97 -12.76
CA ALA A 371 -6.66 -5.76 -12.26
C ALA A 371 -7.59 -4.89 -11.40
N SER A 372 -8.86 -4.79 -11.75
CA SER A 372 -9.85 -3.97 -11.03
C SER A 372 -10.34 -4.58 -9.72
N LEU A 373 -10.02 -5.85 -9.43
CA LEU A 373 -10.36 -6.48 -8.15
C LEU A 373 -9.72 -5.73 -6.96
N ARG A 374 -8.62 -5.01 -7.19
CA ARG A 374 -7.94 -4.19 -6.18
C ARG A 374 -8.85 -3.13 -5.54
N PHE A 375 -9.82 -2.60 -6.27
CA PHE A 375 -10.75 -1.60 -5.74
C PHE A 375 -11.70 -2.15 -4.66
N ALA A 376 -11.85 -3.48 -4.58
CA ALA A 376 -12.56 -4.16 -3.50
C ALA A 376 -11.71 -4.38 -2.24
N ALA A 377 -10.42 -4.02 -2.26
CA ALA A 377 -9.48 -4.24 -1.16
C ALA A 377 -9.96 -3.73 0.21
N PRO A 378 -10.56 -2.52 0.35
CA PRO A 378 -11.09 -2.06 1.63
C PRO A 378 -12.19 -2.98 2.18
N ALA A 379 -13.13 -3.43 1.33
CA ALA A 379 -14.18 -4.36 1.73
C ALA A 379 -13.60 -5.73 2.12
N MET A 380 -12.63 -6.25 1.35
CA MET A 380 -11.95 -7.51 1.67
C MET A 380 -11.22 -7.46 3.01
N ALA A 381 -10.53 -6.36 3.32
CA ALA A 381 -9.80 -6.20 4.57
C ALA A 381 -10.72 -6.23 5.81
N VAL A 382 -11.83 -5.49 5.78
CA VAL A 382 -12.77 -5.50 6.91
C VAL A 382 -13.58 -6.80 6.96
N GLY A 383 -13.92 -7.38 5.81
CA GLY A 383 -14.60 -8.67 5.74
C GLY A 383 -13.79 -9.80 6.35
N ALA A 384 -12.47 -9.81 6.16
CA ALA A 384 -11.57 -10.75 6.83
C ALA A 384 -11.67 -10.65 8.36
N VAL A 385 -11.77 -9.43 8.92
CA VAL A 385 -12.00 -9.24 10.36
C VAL A 385 -13.36 -9.79 10.79
N LEU A 386 -14.42 -9.54 9.99
CA LEU A 386 -15.77 -10.03 10.31
C LEU A 386 -15.85 -11.56 10.31
N LEU A 387 -15.06 -12.23 9.47
CA LEU A 387 -14.96 -13.71 9.45
C LEU A 387 -14.38 -14.30 10.73
N ALA A 388 -13.65 -13.55 11.55
CA ALA A 388 -13.04 -14.07 12.77
C ALA A 388 -14.06 -14.67 13.75
N ARG A 389 -15.27 -14.09 13.85
CA ARG A 389 -16.32 -14.58 14.77
C ARG A 389 -16.92 -15.92 14.36
N PRO A 390 -17.45 -16.09 13.12
CA PRO A 390 -17.97 -17.39 12.70
C PRO A 390 -16.84 -18.45 12.65
N ALA A 391 -15.64 -18.10 12.16
CA ALA A 391 -14.51 -19.01 12.07
C ALA A 391 -14.05 -19.54 13.44
N ARG A 392 -14.21 -18.77 14.52
CA ARG A 392 -13.88 -19.21 15.88
C ARG A 392 -14.66 -20.45 16.32
N ARG A 393 -15.90 -20.61 15.86
CA ARG A 393 -16.74 -21.76 16.22
C ARG A 393 -16.23 -23.08 15.67
N VAL A 394 -15.52 -23.02 14.54
CA VAL A 394 -14.94 -24.18 13.81
C VAL A 394 -13.44 -23.96 13.61
N SER A 395 -12.75 -23.50 14.65
CA SER A 395 -11.41 -22.92 14.54
C SER A 395 -10.37 -23.84 13.88
N GLY A 396 -10.43 -25.15 14.12
CA GLY A 396 -9.50 -26.11 13.49
C GLY A 396 -9.66 -26.17 11.97
N ILE A 397 -10.89 -26.37 11.50
CA ILE A 397 -11.23 -26.45 10.07
C ILE A 397 -10.97 -25.10 9.40
N ALA A 398 -11.43 -24.02 10.01
CA ALA A 398 -11.22 -22.68 9.49
C ALA A 398 -9.72 -22.34 9.35
N THR A 399 -8.91 -22.70 10.34
CA THR A 399 -7.45 -22.49 10.26
C THR A 399 -6.83 -23.30 9.13
N ALA A 400 -7.19 -24.56 8.96
CA ALA A 400 -6.68 -25.40 7.88
C ALA A 400 -7.04 -24.83 6.49
N LEU A 401 -8.29 -24.40 6.29
CA LEU A 401 -8.73 -23.79 5.04
C LEU A 401 -8.03 -22.45 4.78
N LEU A 402 -7.79 -21.63 5.79
CA LEU A 402 -7.07 -20.37 5.66
C LEU A 402 -5.59 -20.57 5.35
N VAL A 403 -4.95 -21.57 5.95
CA VAL A 403 -3.57 -21.97 5.61
C VAL A 403 -3.51 -22.45 4.16
N ALA A 404 -4.45 -23.30 3.73
CA ALA A 404 -4.54 -23.73 2.32
C ALA A 404 -4.74 -22.54 1.37
N SER A 405 -5.60 -21.57 1.73
CA SER A 405 -5.79 -20.33 0.95
C SER A 405 -4.53 -19.48 0.91
N THR A 406 -3.78 -19.41 2.00
CA THR A 406 -2.47 -18.72 2.07
C THR A 406 -1.48 -19.36 1.10
N LEU A 407 -1.34 -20.69 1.14
CA LEU A 407 -0.45 -21.43 0.25
C LEU A 407 -0.87 -21.29 -1.22
N PHE A 408 -2.16 -21.31 -1.50
CA PHE A 408 -2.69 -21.05 -2.83
C PHE A 408 -2.31 -19.65 -3.33
N GLY A 409 -2.54 -18.61 -2.52
CA GLY A 409 -2.20 -17.23 -2.86
C GLY A 409 -0.70 -17.05 -3.10
N ILE A 410 0.15 -17.64 -2.25
CA ILE A 410 1.60 -17.68 -2.45
C ILE A 410 1.93 -18.36 -3.78
N GLY A 411 1.33 -19.51 -4.08
CA GLY A 411 1.51 -20.25 -5.34
C GLY A 411 1.18 -19.40 -6.56
N VAL A 412 0.06 -18.65 -6.52
CA VAL A 412 -0.34 -17.73 -7.60
C VAL A 412 0.71 -16.63 -7.80
N ILE A 413 1.18 -15.99 -6.72
CA ILE A 413 2.23 -14.96 -6.78
C ILE A 413 3.52 -15.57 -7.38
N PHE A 414 3.96 -16.72 -6.91
CA PHE A 414 5.16 -17.39 -7.44
C PHE A 414 4.99 -17.75 -8.91
N GLN A 415 3.83 -18.24 -9.34
CA GLN A 415 3.57 -18.58 -10.75
C GLN A 415 3.66 -17.35 -11.66
N ILE A 416 3.10 -16.20 -11.23
CA ILE A 416 3.18 -14.94 -11.98
C ILE A 416 4.63 -14.53 -12.19
N PHE A 417 5.47 -14.75 -11.15
CA PHE A 417 6.85 -14.31 -11.13
C PHE A 417 7.86 -15.38 -11.54
N TRP A 418 7.43 -16.64 -11.69
CA TRP A 418 8.31 -17.76 -12.04
C TRP A 418 9.01 -17.60 -13.40
N ASN A 419 8.26 -17.14 -14.38
CA ASN A 419 8.74 -17.02 -15.75
C ASN A 419 9.86 -15.98 -15.95
N ASP A 420 10.15 -15.17 -14.94
CA ASP A 420 11.16 -14.10 -15.04
C ASP A 420 12.55 -14.53 -14.52
N GLY A 421 12.72 -15.78 -14.09
CA GLY A 421 14.01 -16.29 -13.55
C GLY A 421 14.41 -15.74 -12.16
N SER A 422 13.71 -14.73 -11.64
CA SER A 422 14.01 -14.14 -10.33
C SER A 422 13.70 -15.08 -9.15
N THR A 423 12.77 -16.01 -9.33
CA THR A 423 12.37 -16.99 -8.32
C THR A 423 13.41 -18.07 -8.08
N HIS A 424 14.24 -18.40 -9.06
CA HIS A 424 15.28 -19.43 -8.90
C HIS A 424 16.37 -19.02 -7.90
N VAL A 425 16.67 -17.74 -7.82
CA VAL A 425 17.60 -17.18 -6.81
C VAL A 425 16.88 -16.91 -5.48
N ALA A 426 15.61 -16.56 -5.54
CA ALA A 426 14.79 -16.20 -4.39
C ALA A 426 14.57 -17.38 -3.44
N LEU A 427 14.28 -18.57 -3.95
CA LEU A 427 13.95 -19.73 -3.13
C LEU A 427 15.09 -20.17 -2.20
N PRO A 428 16.34 -20.34 -2.64
CA PRO A 428 17.45 -20.70 -1.76
C PRO A 428 17.66 -19.68 -0.64
N ILE A 429 17.54 -18.40 -0.93
CA ILE A 429 17.75 -17.34 0.06
C ILE A 429 16.60 -17.29 1.07
N ALA A 430 15.35 -17.50 0.62
CA ALA A 430 14.20 -17.62 1.51
C ALA A 430 14.36 -18.82 2.48
N LEU A 431 14.87 -19.96 1.99
CA LEU A 431 15.17 -21.14 2.80
C LEU A 431 16.29 -20.86 3.81
N VAL A 432 17.35 -20.16 3.41
CA VAL A 432 18.42 -19.71 4.32
C VAL A 432 17.87 -18.75 5.37
N ALA A 433 17.08 -17.75 4.99
CA ALA A 433 16.47 -16.82 5.92
C ALA A 433 15.53 -17.51 6.91
N ALA A 434 14.73 -18.47 6.45
CA ALA A 434 13.87 -19.29 7.31
C ALA A 434 14.69 -20.16 8.27
N GLY A 435 15.80 -20.74 7.81
CA GLY A 435 16.74 -21.50 8.63
C GLY A 435 17.39 -20.65 9.72
N VAL A 436 17.84 -19.44 9.37
CA VAL A 436 18.41 -18.47 10.33
C VAL A 436 17.35 -18.03 11.34
N ALA A 437 16.12 -17.76 10.91
CA ALA A 437 15.01 -17.40 11.80
C ALA A 437 14.68 -18.54 12.79
N ALA A 438 14.65 -19.79 12.31
CA ALA A 438 14.43 -20.95 13.14
C ALA A 438 15.55 -21.18 14.17
N ALA A 439 16.82 -21.01 13.74
CA ALA A 439 17.99 -21.10 14.61
C ALA A 439 18.00 -19.99 15.67
N ALA A 440 17.71 -18.74 15.28
CA ALA A 440 17.62 -17.60 16.20
C ALA A 440 16.50 -17.80 17.25
N HIS A 441 15.39 -18.42 16.83
CA HIS A 441 14.31 -18.80 17.76
C HIS A 441 14.78 -19.85 18.78
N ARG A 442 15.47 -20.90 18.32
CA ARG A 442 16.00 -21.95 19.18
C ARG A 442 16.99 -21.41 20.23
N TRP A 443 17.79 -20.43 19.87
CA TRP A 443 18.79 -19.81 20.75
C TRP A 443 18.25 -18.60 21.53
N ARG A 444 16.94 -18.35 21.54
CA ARG A 444 16.29 -17.20 22.19
C ARG A 444 16.83 -15.83 21.78
N ALA A 445 17.52 -15.75 20.66
CA ALA A 445 18.08 -14.52 20.11
C ALA A 445 17.09 -13.84 19.17
N HIS A 446 15.87 -13.58 19.66
CA HIS A 446 14.75 -13.04 18.86
C HIS A 446 15.05 -11.70 18.17
N TRP A 447 15.99 -10.93 18.70
CA TRP A 447 16.44 -9.67 18.10
C TRP A 447 17.26 -9.87 16.81
N LEU A 448 17.87 -11.04 16.62
CA LEU A 448 18.60 -11.36 15.38
C LEU A 448 17.68 -11.68 14.21
N VAL A 449 16.43 -12.09 14.45
CA VAL A 449 15.48 -12.47 13.39
C VAL A 449 15.20 -11.32 12.43
N PRO A 450 14.82 -10.10 12.88
CA PRO A 450 14.62 -8.98 11.96
C PRO A 450 15.91 -8.53 11.27
N ILE A 451 17.07 -8.61 11.94
CA ILE A 451 18.37 -8.25 11.35
C ILE A 451 18.76 -9.26 10.27
N ALA A 452 18.65 -10.56 10.56
CA ALA A 452 18.94 -11.62 9.59
C ALA A 452 17.96 -11.57 8.40
N GLY A 453 16.69 -11.30 8.66
CA GLY A 453 15.67 -11.08 7.62
C GLY A 453 16.02 -9.90 6.73
N ALA A 454 16.33 -8.75 7.31
CA ALA A 454 16.73 -7.55 6.57
C ALA A 454 18.04 -7.79 5.77
N ALA A 455 19.06 -8.42 6.38
CA ALA A 455 20.31 -8.74 5.70
C ALA A 455 20.11 -9.73 4.55
N ALA A 456 19.29 -10.76 4.74
CA ALA A 456 18.95 -11.71 3.68
C ALA A 456 18.21 -11.02 2.51
N ILE A 457 17.28 -10.12 2.80
CA ILE A 457 16.55 -9.35 1.79
C ILE A 457 17.52 -8.42 1.04
N VAL A 458 18.39 -7.69 1.74
CA VAL A 458 19.39 -6.81 1.11
C VAL A 458 20.36 -7.60 0.24
N LEU A 459 20.87 -8.72 0.73
CA LEU A 459 21.78 -9.59 -0.03
C LEU A 459 21.09 -10.15 -1.25
N ALA A 460 19.87 -10.61 -1.11
CA ALA A 460 19.09 -11.16 -2.20
C ALA A 460 18.74 -10.13 -3.26
N THR A 461 18.32 -8.94 -2.87
CA THR A 461 18.10 -7.82 -3.81
C THR A 461 19.38 -7.46 -4.55
N HIS A 462 20.53 -7.54 -3.88
CA HIS A 462 21.81 -7.24 -4.53
C HIS A 462 22.26 -8.34 -5.50
N LEU A 463 22.09 -9.62 -5.15
CA LEU A 463 22.51 -10.76 -5.95
C LEU A 463 21.57 -11.10 -7.12
N ALA A 464 20.27 -10.85 -6.94
CA ALA A 464 19.26 -11.17 -7.96
C ALA A 464 18.89 -9.97 -8.84
N ALA A 465 19.37 -8.77 -8.52
CA ALA A 465 19.06 -7.56 -9.28
C ALA A 465 19.68 -7.68 -10.68
N ARG A 466 18.91 -8.18 -11.65
CA ARG A 466 19.17 -7.84 -13.05
C ARG A 466 19.19 -6.32 -13.16
N HIS A 467 20.08 -5.79 -14.00
CA HIS A 467 20.09 -4.37 -14.24
C HIS A 467 18.69 -3.93 -14.72
N PRO A 468 18.08 -2.88 -14.17
CA PRO A 468 16.71 -2.47 -14.54
C PRO A 468 16.53 -2.28 -16.04
N LEU A 469 17.60 -1.85 -16.74
CA LEU A 469 17.58 -1.73 -18.18
C LEU A 469 17.22 -3.04 -18.87
N ASP A 470 17.73 -4.18 -18.39
CA ASP A 470 17.43 -5.50 -18.97
C ASP A 470 15.96 -5.84 -18.80
N TYR A 471 15.38 -5.54 -17.62
CA TYR A 471 13.93 -5.70 -17.40
C TYR A 471 13.07 -4.87 -18.33
N TYR A 472 13.44 -3.63 -18.55
CA TYR A 472 12.63 -2.72 -19.38
C TYR A 472 12.87 -2.93 -20.89
N THR A 473 14.02 -3.45 -21.28
CA THR A 473 14.32 -3.78 -22.70
C THR A 473 13.81 -5.14 -23.11
N ASP A 474 13.84 -6.14 -22.20
CA ASP A 474 13.42 -7.52 -22.50
C ASP A 474 11.91 -7.72 -22.30
N SER A 475 11.26 -6.84 -21.54
CA SER A 475 9.85 -6.95 -21.20
C SER A 475 8.98 -6.23 -22.24
N LEU A 476 8.40 -6.94 -23.19
CA LEU A 476 7.30 -6.51 -24.05
C LEU A 476 6.09 -5.93 -23.26
N ARG A 477 6.10 -6.06 -21.93
CA ARG A 477 5.04 -5.61 -21.01
C ARG A 477 5.16 -4.13 -20.62
N VAL A 478 6.29 -3.49 -20.87
CA VAL A 478 6.56 -2.12 -20.37
C VAL A 478 6.12 -1.02 -21.36
N GLY A 479 5.50 -1.37 -22.46
CA GLY A 479 4.87 -0.41 -23.36
C GLY A 479 5.51 -0.36 -24.75
N ASN A 480 4.89 0.38 -25.64
CA ASN A 480 5.24 0.50 -27.06
C ASN A 480 6.53 1.30 -27.36
N THR A 481 7.33 1.63 -26.34
CA THR A 481 8.55 2.42 -26.51
C THR A 481 9.66 1.54 -27.03
N ALA A 482 10.32 1.96 -28.11
CA ALA A 482 11.42 1.23 -28.69
C ALA A 482 12.55 1.00 -27.67
N PRO A 483 13.03 -0.25 -27.48
CA PRO A 483 14.08 -0.58 -26.49
C PRO A 483 15.33 0.29 -26.61
N GLY A 484 15.64 0.78 -27.81
CA GLY A 484 16.76 1.68 -28.07
C GLY A 484 16.67 3.02 -27.34
N ILE A 485 15.46 3.55 -27.12
CA ILE A 485 15.26 4.82 -26.39
C ILE A 485 15.65 4.66 -24.92
N TYR A 486 15.23 3.60 -24.26
CA TYR A 486 15.59 3.36 -22.87
C TYR A 486 17.10 3.15 -22.68
N ARG A 487 17.74 2.42 -23.61
CA ARG A 487 19.19 2.24 -23.64
C ARG A 487 19.92 3.56 -23.85
N TRP A 488 19.42 4.39 -24.76
CA TRP A 488 19.95 5.75 -25.00
C TRP A 488 19.82 6.62 -23.76
N ILE A 489 18.65 6.67 -23.09
CA ILE A 489 18.43 7.45 -21.87
C ILE A 489 19.38 7.00 -20.75
N ALA A 490 19.51 5.67 -20.54
CA ALA A 490 20.40 5.12 -19.52
C ALA A 490 21.89 5.49 -19.75
N THR A 491 22.29 5.62 -21.03
CA THR A 491 23.67 5.94 -21.43
C THR A 491 23.94 7.43 -21.43
N GLN A 492 23.05 8.22 -22.07
CA GLN A 492 23.27 9.66 -22.28
C GLN A 492 22.85 10.50 -21.08
N ARG A 493 21.94 9.99 -20.24
CA ARG A 493 21.42 10.69 -19.06
C ARG A 493 21.00 12.13 -19.36
N PRO A 494 20.06 12.34 -20.30
CA PRO A 494 19.65 13.67 -20.70
C PRO A 494 19.11 14.45 -19.50
N ARG A 495 19.22 15.79 -19.54
CA ARG A 495 18.73 16.65 -18.46
C ARG A 495 17.20 16.63 -18.34
N ALA A 496 16.50 16.56 -19.47
CA ALA A 496 15.05 16.50 -19.53
C ALA A 496 14.58 15.61 -20.67
N VAL A 497 13.45 14.94 -20.49
CA VAL A 497 12.76 14.12 -21.49
C VAL A 497 11.26 14.42 -21.39
N GLY A 498 10.67 14.87 -22.50
CA GLY A 498 9.23 14.95 -22.66
C GLY A 498 8.68 13.67 -23.28
N GLY A 499 7.48 13.27 -22.88
CA GLY A 499 6.82 12.09 -23.42
C GLY A 499 5.29 12.24 -23.40
N TRP A 500 4.65 11.69 -24.43
CA TRP A 500 3.21 11.56 -24.51
C TRP A 500 2.81 10.09 -24.50
N GLY A 501 1.91 9.71 -23.60
CA GLY A 501 1.42 8.32 -23.49
C GLY A 501 2.50 7.30 -23.15
N VAL A 502 3.70 7.73 -22.72
CA VAL A 502 4.81 6.86 -22.31
C VAL A 502 4.86 6.69 -20.80
N ARG A 503 5.46 5.60 -20.37
CA ARG A 503 5.67 5.35 -18.94
C ARG A 503 6.91 6.10 -18.44
N LEU A 504 6.76 7.38 -18.17
CA LEU A 504 7.85 8.27 -17.74
C LEU A 504 8.61 7.75 -16.51
N GLY A 505 7.95 7.00 -15.65
CA GLY A 505 8.58 6.35 -14.50
C GLY A 505 9.74 5.41 -14.86
N VAL A 506 9.75 4.80 -16.05
CA VAL A 506 10.90 4.03 -16.53
C VAL A 506 12.14 4.91 -16.65
N ILE A 507 11.97 6.14 -17.16
CA ILE A 507 13.04 7.13 -17.28
C ILE A 507 13.58 7.50 -15.90
N ASN A 508 12.70 7.74 -14.92
CA ASN A 508 13.08 8.06 -13.54
C ASN A 508 13.85 6.91 -12.87
N VAL A 509 13.56 5.64 -13.21
CA VAL A 509 14.32 4.49 -12.71
C VAL A 509 15.71 4.42 -13.37
N LEU A 510 15.78 4.56 -14.69
CA LEU A 510 17.04 4.41 -15.45
C LEU A 510 17.98 5.60 -15.29
N SER A 511 17.44 6.80 -15.15
CA SER A 511 18.18 8.04 -14.99
C SER A 511 17.49 8.95 -13.97
N PRO A 512 17.70 8.73 -12.66
CA PRO A 512 16.99 9.45 -11.60
C PRO A 512 17.15 10.98 -11.62
N ALA A 513 18.21 11.48 -12.23
CA ALA A 513 18.46 12.92 -12.36
C ALA A 513 17.76 13.55 -13.58
N THR A 514 17.17 12.75 -14.48
CA THR A 514 16.48 13.26 -15.67
C THR A 514 15.11 13.79 -15.27
N HIS A 515 14.82 15.05 -15.60
CA HIS A 515 13.48 15.61 -15.44
C HIS A 515 12.54 15.00 -16.49
N THR A 516 11.37 14.57 -16.07
CA THR A 516 10.34 14.04 -16.97
C THR A 516 9.17 15.00 -17.05
N VAL A 517 8.67 15.22 -18.25
CA VAL A 517 7.52 16.09 -18.54
C VAL A 517 6.47 15.27 -19.29
N ASP A 518 5.26 15.21 -18.75
CA ASP A 518 4.12 14.60 -19.42
C ASP A 518 3.52 15.60 -20.42
N LEU A 519 3.59 15.26 -21.71
CA LEU A 519 3.12 16.13 -22.78
C LEU A 519 1.63 15.87 -23.06
N PRO A 520 0.82 16.91 -23.29
CA PRO A 520 -0.63 16.78 -23.44
C PRO A 520 -1.04 16.02 -24.71
N ASP A 521 -0.22 16.04 -25.74
CA ASP A 521 -0.47 15.38 -27.02
C ASP A 521 0.83 15.04 -27.78
N SER A 522 0.69 14.27 -28.85
CA SER A 522 1.83 13.87 -29.69
C SER A 522 2.44 15.05 -30.50
N ALA A 523 1.69 16.11 -30.76
CA ALA A 523 2.20 17.27 -31.46
C ALA A 523 3.21 18.05 -30.62
N SER A 524 2.99 18.08 -29.29
CA SER A 524 3.92 18.71 -28.34
C SER A 524 5.28 18.02 -28.31
N CYS A 525 5.37 16.72 -28.67
CA CYS A 525 6.64 16.00 -28.77
C CYS A 525 7.54 16.48 -29.91
N ALA A 526 6.98 17.10 -30.94
CA ALA A 526 7.74 17.57 -32.12
C ALA A 526 8.60 18.82 -31.83
N TYR A 527 8.33 19.50 -30.71
CA TYR A 527 8.98 20.77 -30.34
C TYR A 527 9.78 20.67 -29.04
N ALA A 528 9.82 19.51 -28.38
CA ALA A 528 10.58 19.26 -27.16
C ALA A 528 11.90 18.51 -27.46
#